data_66b5aa5298449524d9a59a9a1f688ce4
#
_entry.id   66b5aa5298449524d9a59a9a1f688ce4
#
_cell.length_a   1.000
_cell.length_b   1.000
_cell.length_c   1.000
_cell.angle_alpha   90.00
_cell.angle_beta   90.00
_cell.angle_gamma   90.00
#
_symmetry.space_group_name_H-M   'P 1'
#
loop_
_entity.id
_entity.type
_entity.pdbx_description
1 polymer ?
#
loop_
_entity_poly.entity_id
_entity_poly.type
_entity_poly.pdbx_seq_one_letter_code
_entity_poly.pdbx_strand_id
1 'polypeptide(L)'
;MAKKDYKEVVILPEKVSMIQEGNFFIVKGPKGEVKKALVNPKIKTSLQNNTFTLEVKKGSKREKTSLYTINAHVRNMIKGVTQGHVYKLKICSGHFPMTVTATAKEVSVKNFLGEKIPRVMAIPEGVKVKVDNITITVESVNLDLAGQTAASIEKLTRITSRDLRIFQDGVYIAEKDGKPVI
;
A
#
# COMPACT_ATOMS: atom_id res chain seq x y z
N MET A 1 26.30 10.74 21.51
CA MET A 1 24.91 11.24 21.45
C MET A 1 24.16 10.79 22.69
N ALA A 2 23.44 11.68 23.35
CA ALA A 2 22.71 11.35 24.57
C ALA A 2 21.53 10.39 24.23
N LYS A 3 21.42 9.30 24.99
CA LYS A 3 20.30 8.38 24.92
C LYS A 3 19.09 9.04 25.58
N LYS A 4 17.95 9.06 24.89
CA LYS A 4 16.69 9.66 25.37
C LYS A 4 15.58 8.61 25.40
N ASP A 5 14.60 8.83 26.25
CA ASP A 5 13.39 8.02 26.29
C ASP A 5 12.41 8.56 25.23
N TYR A 6 11.80 7.63 24.48
CA TYR A 6 10.80 7.93 23.46
C TYR A 6 9.53 7.18 23.78
N LYS A 7 8.40 7.89 23.70
CA LYS A 7 7.07 7.33 23.91
C LYS A 7 6.13 7.87 22.83
N GLU A 8 5.38 6.97 22.20
CA GLU A 8 4.33 7.28 21.25
C GLU A 8 3.04 6.58 21.67
N VAL A 9 1.93 7.25 21.49
CA VAL A 9 0.61 6.77 21.86
C VAL A 9 -0.31 6.87 20.64
N VAL A 10 -0.99 5.78 20.33
CA VAL A 10 -2.00 5.70 19.26
C VAL A 10 -3.33 5.33 19.87
N ILE A 11 -4.33 6.18 19.69
CA ILE A 11 -5.70 5.92 20.13
C ILE A 11 -6.42 5.14 19.03
N LEU A 12 -7.01 4.01 19.39
CA LEU A 12 -7.81 3.19 18.49
C LEU A 12 -9.24 3.75 18.41
N PRO A 13 -9.82 3.89 17.20
CA PRO A 13 -11.23 4.25 17.04
C PRO A 13 -12.15 3.17 17.64
N GLU A 14 -13.36 3.53 18.06
CA GLU A 14 -14.31 2.64 18.73
C GLU A 14 -14.67 1.35 17.97
N LYS A 15 -14.56 1.37 16.61
CA LYS A 15 -14.90 0.23 15.74
C LYS A 15 -13.67 -0.61 15.34
N VAL A 16 -12.51 -0.36 15.96
CA VAL A 16 -11.27 -1.05 15.64
C VAL A 16 -10.75 -1.78 16.86
N SER A 17 -10.51 -3.07 16.72
CA SER A 17 -9.83 -3.89 17.73
C SER A 17 -8.42 -4.26 17.27
N MET A 18 -7.49 -4.27 18.21
CA MET A 18 -6.10 -4.64 17.95
C MET A 18 -5.71 -5.78 18.90
N ILE A 19 -5.04 -6.79 18.36
CA ILE A 19 -4.53 -7.94 19.11
C ILE A 19 -3.05 -8.10 18.76
N GLN A 20 -2.23 -8.41 19.74
CA GLN A 20 -0.85 -8.79 19.54
C GLN A 20 -0.68 -10.29 19.75
N GLU A 21 -0.28 -11.00 18.72
CA GLU A 21 0.04 -12.43 18.76
C GLU A 21 1.53 -12.64 18.48
N GLY A 22 2.31 -12.78 19.53
CA GLY A 22 3.76 -12.90 19.40
C GLY A 22 4.38 -11.71 18.67
N ASN A 23 4.91 -11.96 17.47
CA ASN A 23 5.56 -10.96 16.63
C ASN A 23 4.59 -10.23 15.68
N PHE A 24 3.32 -10.59 15.67
CA PHE A 24 2.33 -10.03 14.76
C PHE A 24 1.35 -9.11 15.48
N PHE A 25 1.08 -7.99 14.85
CA PHE A 25 -0.06 -7.14 15.18
C PHE A 25 -1.19 -7.43 14.20
N ILE A 26 -2.35 -7.72 14.75
CA ILE A 26 -3.59 -7.97 14.01
C ILE A 26 -4.53 -6.83 14.35
N VAL A 27 -4.95 -6.07 13.34
CA VAL A 27 -5.94 -5.00 13.50
C VAL A 27 -7.19 -5.40 12.74
N LYS A 28 -8.33 -5.43 13.43
CA LYS A 28 -9.65 -5.77 12.87
C LYS A 28 -10.55 -4.54 12.88
N GLY A 29 -11.30 -4.36 11.81
CA GLY A 29 -12.24 -3.24 11.67
C GLY A 29 -13.35 -3.53 10.67
N PRO A 30 -14.17 -2.52 10.33
CA PRO A 30 -15.38 -2.71 9.52
C PRO A 30 -15.09 -3.17 8.07
N LYS A 31 -13.91 -2.88 7.51
CA LYS A 31 -13.55 -3.29 6.15
C LYS A 31 -12.77 -4.60 6.07
N GLY A 32 -12.36 -5.16 7.21
CA GLY A 32 -11.61 -6.41 7.26
C GLY A 32 -10.53 -6.41 8.33
N GLU A 33 -9.56 -7.31 8.16
CA GLU A 33 -8.43 -7.44 9.06
C GLU A 33 -7.09 -7.30 8.32
N VAL A 34 -6.09 -6.76 9.02
CA VAL A 34 -4.71 -6.67 8.54
C VAL A 34 -3.79 -7.25 9.60
N LYS A 35 -2.92 -8.16 9.16
CA LYS A 35 -1.87 -8.77 9.98
C LYS A 35 -0.50 -8.33 9.49
N LYS A 36 0.34 -7.83 10.39
CA LYS A 36 1.70 -7.39 10.05
C LYS A 36 2.69 -7.72 11.17
N ALA A 37 3.86 -8.23 10.80
CA ALA A 37 4.96 -8.42 11.74
C ALA A 37 5.69 -7.09 11.95
N LEU A 38 5.65 -6.55 13.19
CA LEU A 38 6.18 -5.24 13.54
C LEU A 38 6.95 -5.28 14.85
N VAL A 39 7.83 -6.27 15.03
CA VAL A 39 8.55 -6.45 16.30
C VAL A 39 9.97 -5.95 16.22
N ASN A 40 10.32 -5.16 17.22
CA ASN A 40 11.70 -4.83 17.54
C ASN A 40 11.91 -5.15 19.05
N PRO A 41 12.86 -6.02 19.41
CA PRO A 41 13.03 -6.47 20.80
C PRO A 41 13.37 -5.35 21.79
N LYS A 42 13.81 -4.19 21.31
CA LYS A 42 14.11 -3.03 22.14
C LYS A 42 12.91 -2.09 22.36
N ILE A 43 11.81 -2.32 21.65
CA ILE A 43 10.60 -1.50 21.75
C ILE A 43 9.58 -2.26 22.58
N LYS A 44 9.19 -1.67 23.71
CA LYS A 44 8.10 -2.20 24.54
C LYS A 44 6.78 -1.72 23.93
N THR A 45 5.89 -2.67 23.71
CA THR A 45 4.52 -2.42 23.23
C THR A 45 3.56 -2.76 24.35
N SER A 46 2.57 -1.90 24.58
CA SER A 46 1.47 -2.16 25.51
C SER A 46 0.16 -1.71 24.90
N LEU A 47 -0.87 -2.52 25.11
CA LEU A 47 -2.23 -2.25 24.66
C LEU A 47 -3.13 -2.21 25.90
N GLN A 48 -3.71 -1.04 26.21
CA GLN A 48 -4.60 -0.82 27.35
C GLN A 48 -5.75 0.08 26.93
N ASN A 49 -6.99 -0.30 27.23
CA ASN A 49 -8.19 0.54 27.08
C ASN A 49 -8.25 1.29 25.73
N ASN A 50 -8.19 0.59 24.60
CA ASN A 50 -8.15 1.18 23.26
C ASN A 50 -6.96 2.11 22.95
N THR A 51 -5.92 2.05 23.76
CA THR A 51 -4.73 2.86 23.59
C THR A 51 -3.50 1.96 23.36
N PHE A 52 -2.88 2.09 22.22
CA PHE A 52 -1.64 1.41 21.89
C PHE A 52 -0.44 2.32 22.19
N THR A 53 0.43 1.87 23.09
CA THR A 53 1.61 2.63 23.53
C THR A 53 2.90 1.92 23.07
N LEU A 54 3.81 2.69 22.52
CA LEU A 54 5.16 2.30 22.13
C LEU A 54 6.16 3.03 23.00
N GLU A 55 7.05 2.32 23.67
CA GLU A 55 8.06 2.91 24.54
C GLU A 55 9.46 2.35 24.27
N VAL A 56 10.45 3.23 24.27
CA VAL A 56 11.87 2.90 24.22
C VAL A 56 12.60 3.68 25.30
N LYS A 57 13.20 2.98 26.25
CA LYS A 57 14.07 3.58 27.27
C LYS A 57 15.51 3.67 26.77
N LYS A 58 16.13 4.83 26.97
CA LYS A 58 17.53 5.12 26.58
C LYS A 58 17.83 4.77 25.11
N GLY A 59 16.87 5.14 24.20
CA GLY A 59 16.96 4.84 22.78
C GLY A 59 18.01 5.68 22.06
N SER A 60 18.71 5.06 21.11
CA SER A 60 19.55 5.74 20.12
C SER A 60 18.70 6.25 18.95
N LYS A 61 19.33 6.92 17.98
CA LYS A 61 18.66 7.39 16.75
C LYS A 61 18.01 6.23 15.98
N ARG A 62 18.63 5.04 16.00
CA ARG A 62 18.11 3.84 15.30
C ARG A 62 16.82 3.33 15.96
N GLU A 63 16.77 3.23 17.27
CA GLU A 63 15.56 2.82 17.99
C GLU A 63 14.45 3.84 17.84
N LYS A 64 14.77 5.14 17.83
CA LYS A 64 13.81 6.21 17.53
C LYS A 64 13.18 6.01 16.15
N THR A 65 13.98 5.80 15.11
CA THR A 65 13.48 5.56 13.74
C THR A 65 12.59 4.33 13.70
N SER A 66 12.98 3.21 14.31
CA SER A 66 12.16 1.99 14.36
C SER A 66 10.83 2.21 15.07
N LEU A 67 10.82 2.98 16.17
CA LEU A 67 9.58 3.32 16.89
C LEU A 67 8.59 4.09 16.02
N TYR A 68 9.06 5.14 15.32
CA TYR A 68 8.20 5.91 14.41
C TYR A 68 7.75 5.10 13.20
N THR A 69 8.57 4.17 12.70
CA THR A 69 8.17 3.25 11.62
C THR A 69 7.02 2.35 12.07
N ILE A 70 7.11 1.74 13.26
CA ILE A 70 6.03 0.91 13.81
C ILE A 70 4.76 1.75 14.02
N ASN A 71 4.90 2.96 14.57
CA ASN A 71 3.77 3.89 14.75
C ASN A 71 3.10 4.20 13.41
N ALA A 72 3.85 4.52 12.36
CA ALA A 72 3.32 4.78 11.03
C ALA A 72 2.58 3.55 10.45
N HIS A 73 3.15 2.35 10.60
CA HIS A 73 2.48 1.12 10.16
C HIS A 73 1.17 0.87 10.90
N VAL A 74 1.14 1.04 12.22
CA VAL A 74 -0.10 0.88 13.00
C VAL A 74 -1.16 1.89 12.57
N ARG A 75 -0.80 3.16 12.36
CA ARG A 75 -1.73 4.16 11.83
C ARG A 75 -2.27 3.80 10.44
N ASN A 76 -1.42 3.29 9.55
CA ASN A 76 -1.84 2.82 8.23
C ASN A 76 -2.77 1.59 8.33
N MET A 77 -2.49 0.65 9.23
CA MET A 77 -3.39 -0.50 9.48
C MET A 77 -4.77 -0.02 9.97
N ILE A 78 -4.82 0.91 10.91
CA ILE A 78 -6.08 1.49 11.41
C ILE A 78 -6.85 2.19 10.27
N LYS A 79 -6.18 3.02 9.46
CA LYS A 79 -6.78 3.66 8.29
C LYS A 79 -7.29 2.63 7.30
N GLY A 80 -6.51 1.58 7.03
CA GLY A 80 -6.87 0.51 6.10
C GLY A 80 -8.14 -0.23 6.51
N VAL A 81 -8.28 -0.62 7.78
CA VAL A 81 -9.48 -1.33 8.26
C VAL A 81 -10.71 -0.43 8.43
N THR A 82 -10.54 0.89 8.50
CA THR A 82 -11.65 1.86 8.60
C THR A 82 -12.08 2.40 7.25
N GLN A 83 -11.15 2.98 6.50
CA GLN A 83 -11.42 3.68 5.24
C GLN A 83 -11.00 2.86 4.01
N GLY A 84 -10.01 1.96 4.17
CA GLY A 84 -9.30 1.32 3.06
C GLY A 84 -8.26 2.24 2.43
N HIS A 85 -7.38 1.66 1.62
CA HIS A 85 -6.38 2.37 0.84
C HIS A 85 -6.74 2.30 -0.63
N VAL A 86 -6.64 3.44 -1.33
CA VAL A 86 -7.01 3.58 -2.73
C VAL A 86 -5.83 4.17 -3.51
N TYR A 87 -5.43 3.49 -4.57
CA TYR A 87 -4.48 3.99 -5.55
C TYR A 87 -5.18 4.20 -6.87
N LYS A 88 -4.92 5.33 -7.54
CA LYS A 88 -5.44 5.58 -8.88
C LYS A 88 -4.30 5.66 -9.87
N LEU A 89 -4.46 4.94 -10.98
CA LEU A 89 -3.53 4.95 -12.08
C LEU A 89 -4.25 5.50 -13.31
N LYS A 90 -3.49 6.16 -14.18
CA LYS A 90 -3.98 6.73 -15.44
C LYS A 90 -3.39 5.95 -16.61
N ILE A 91 -4.25 5.58 -17.54
CA ILE A 91 -3.87 4.96 -18.81
C ILE A 91 -3.51 6.08 -19.79
N CYS A 92 -2.29 6.07 -20.29
CA CYS A 92 -1.79 7.00 -21.30
C CYS A 92 -1.48 6.20 -22.56
N SER A 93 -2.14 6.52 -23.68
CA SER A 93 -1.94 5.90 -24.99
C SER A 93 -1.83 6.99 -26.03
N GLY A 94 -0.63 7.29 -26.50
CA GLY A 94 -0.37 8.33 -27.51
C GLY A 94 -0.19 7.77 -28.90
N HIS A 95 0.34 6.57 -29.05
CA HIS A 95 0.68 5.97 -30.35
C HIS A 95 -0.31 4.87 -30.77
N PHE A 96 -0.65 3.98 -29.84
CA PHE A 96 -1.56 2.86 -30.11
C PHE A 96 -2.66 2.82 -29.07
N PRO A 97 -3.94 2.65 -29.47
CA PRO A 97 -5.03 2.53 -28.52
C PRO A 97 -4.85 1.26 -27.67
N MET A 98 -4.59 1.45 -26.40
CA MET A 98 -4.35 0.38 -25.44
C MET A 98 -5.64 0.04 -24.70
N THR A 99 -5.96 -1.24 -24.59
CA THR A 99 -7.11 -1.73 -23.84
C THR A 99 -6.66 -2.43 -22.57
N VAL A 100 -7.08 -1.92 -21.42
CA VAL A 100 -6.83 -2.54 -20.13
C VAL A 100 -8.13 -3.16 -19.62
N THR A 101 -8.09 -4.42 -19.23
CA THR A 101 -9.22 -5.14 -18.63
C THR A 101 -8.79 -5.75 -17.30
N ALA A 102 -9.66 -5.69 -16.31
CA ALA A 102 -9.45 -6.32 -15.02
C ALA A 102 -10.56 -7.32 -14.73
N THR A 103 -10.18 -8.51 -14.34
CA THR A 103 -11.07 -9.54 -13.79
C THR A 103 -10.83 -9.64 -12.28
N ALA A 104 -11.52 -10.53 -11.58
CA ALA A 104 -11.30 -10.74 -10.16
C ALA A 104 -9.89 -11.30 -9.83
N LYS A 105 -9.22 -11.94 -10.81
CA LYS A 105 -7.94 -12.65 -10.60
C LYS A 105 -6.76 -12.06 -11.35
N GLU A 106 -7.00 -11.32 -12.43
CA GLU A 106 -5.93 -10.83 -13.30
C GLU A 106 -6.25 -9.48 -13.93
N VAL A 107 -5.21 -8.72 -14.24
CA VAL A 107 -5.22 -7.54 -15.09
C VAL A 107 -4.55 -7.89 -16.41
N SER A 108 -5.20 -7.56 -17.53
CA SER A 108 -4.68 -7.79 -18.87
C SER A 108 -4.61 -6.48 -19.65
N VAL A 109 -3.48 -6.24 -20.28
CA VAL A 109 -3.21 -5.09 -21.16
C VAL A 109 -3.01 -5.59 -22.58
N LYS A 110 -3.88 -5.16 -23.50
CA LYS A 110 -3.84 -5.54 -24.92
C LYS A 110 -3.38 -4.36 -25.76
N ASN A 111 -2.72 -4.68 -26.88
CA ASN A 111 -2.24 -3.73 -27.88
C ASN A 111 -1.26 -2.67 -27.33
N PHE A 112 -0.48 -3.01 -26.32
CA PHE A 112 0.54 -2.12 -25.80
C PHE A 112 1.64 -1.94 -26.85
N LEU A 113 1.82 -0.70 -27.35
CA LEU A 113 2.75 -0.37 -28.44
C LEU A 113 2.64 -1.28 -29.68
N GLY A 114 1.44 -1.78 -30.00
CA GLY A 114 1.20 -2.68 -31.12
C GLY A 114 1.53 -4.17 -30.85
N GLU A 115 1.80 -4.54 -29.61
CA GLU A 115 2.06 -5.95 -29.26
C GLU A 115 0.82 -6.81 -29.49
N LYS A 116 1.00 -7.96 -30.19
CA LYS A 116 -0.08 -8.92 -30.45
C LYS A 116 -0.43 -9.78 -29.23
N ILE A 117 0.55 -10.05 -28.38
CA ILE A 117 0.38 -10.86 -27.16
C ILE A 117 0.01 -9.95 -26.01
N PRO A 118 -1.12 -10.20 -25.31
CA PRO A 118 -1.49 -9.40 -24.16
C PRO A 118 -0.51 -9.59 -23.00
N ARG A 119 -0.20 -8.51 -22.30
CA ARG A 119 0.54 -8.57 -21.04
C ARG A 119 -0.44 -8.84 -19.91
N VAL A 120 -0.19 -9.86 -19.10
CA VAL A 120 -1.10 -10.30 -18.03
C VAL A 120 -0.37 -10.31 -16.68
N MET A 121 -1.08 -9.90 -15.63
CA MET A 121 -0.61 -9.92 -14.25
C MET A 121 -1.71 -10.48 -13.34
N ALA A 122 -1.34 -11.41 -12.45
CA ALA A 122 -2.25 -11.92 -11.43
C ALA A 122 -2.46 -10.86 -10.32
N ILE A 123 -3.71 -10.72 -9.86
CA ILE A 123 -4.08 -9.86 -8.73
C ILE A 123 -3.93 -10.69 -7.45
N PRO A 124 -3.17 -10.21 -6.43
CA PRO A 124 -3.07 -10.87 -5.14
C PRO A 124 -4.41 -10.85 -4.40
N GLU A 125 -4.65 -11.83 -3.54
CA GLU A 125 -5.84 -11.90 -2.70
C GLU A 125 -5.95 -10.67 -1.78
N GLY A 126 -7.17 -10.18 -1.57
CA GLY A 126 -7.44 -9.01 -0.75
C GLY A 126 -7.26 -7.66 -1.47
N VAL A 127 -7.04 -7.65 -2.78
CA VAL A 127 -7.00 -6.46 -3.62
C VAL A 127 -8.16 -6.47 -4.61
N LYS A 128 -8.82 -5.32 -4.78
CA LYS A 128 -9.84 -5.10 -5.80
C LYS A 128 -9.31 -4.12 -6.83
N VAL A 129 -9.40 -4.49 -8.10
CA VAL A 129 -8.99 -3.63 -9.22
C VAL A 129 -10.21 -3.34 -10.08
N LYS A 130 -10.48 -2.06 -10.34
CA LYS A 130 -11.54 -1.60 -11.24
C LYS A 130 -10.91 -0.76 -12.33
N VAL A 131 -11.40 -0.91 -13.54
CA VAL A 131 -10.98 -0.13 -14.71
C VAL A 131 -12.17 0.68 -15.22
N ASP A 132 -12.02 2.00 -15.19
CA ASP A 132 -13.02 2.95 -15.66
C ASP A 132 -12.41 3.82 -16.77
N ASN A 133 -12.67 3.47 -18.02
CA ASN A 133 -12.12 4.14 -19.20
C ASN A 133 -10.59 4.31 -19.14
N ILE A 134 -10.13 5.50 -18.73
CA ILE A 134 -8.70 5.86 -18.65
C ILE A 134 -8.13 5.78 -17.24
N THR A 135 -8.93 5.39 -16.26
CA THR A 135 -8.52 5.33 -14.84
C THR A 135 -8.62 3.90 -14.33
N ILE A 136 -7.57 3.46 -13.64
CA ILE A 136 -7.56 2.18 -12.92
C ILE A 136 -7.55 2.51 -11.44
N THR A 137 -8.51 1.97 -10.69
CA THR A 137 -8.60 2.11 -9.24
C THR A 137 -8.22 0.79 -8.58
N VAL A 138 -7.24 0.83 -7.69
CA VAL A 138 -6.75 -0.31 -6.89
C VAL A 138 -7.11 -0.06 -5.44
N GLU A 139 -7.93 -0.93 -4.86
CA GLU A 139 -8.41 -0.83 -3.48
C GLU A 139 -7.95 -2.04 -2.66
N SER A 140 -7.46 -1.81 -1.45
CA SER A 140 -7.15 -2.86 -0.47
C SER A 140 -7.23 -2.33 0.95
N VAL A 141 -7.44 -3.23 1.90
CA VAL A 141 -7.32 -2.93 3.34
C VAL A 141 -5.85 -2.81 3.73
N ASN A 142 -4.96 -3.53 3.06
CA ASN A 142 -3.53 -3.49 3.30
C ASN A 142 -2.84 -2.51 2.34
N LEU A 143 -2.21 -1.45 2.89
CA LEU A 143 -1.48 -0.44 2.14
C LEU A 143 -0.36 -1.04 1.26
N ASP A 144 0.38 -2.02 1.80
CA ASP A 144 1.50 -2.63 1.10
C ASP A 144 1.02 -3.41 -0.13
N LEU A 145 -0.09 -4.18 0.00
CA LEU A 145 -0.68 -4.92 -1.12
C LEU A 145 -1.24 -3.98 -2.19
N ALA A 146 -1.95 -2.91 -1.78
CA ALA A 146 -2.45 -1.91 -2.72
C ALA A 146 -1.31 -1.25 -3.50
N GLY A 147 -0.28 -0.79 -2.80
CA GLY A 147 0.88 -0.14 -3.42
C GLY A 147 1.69 -1.07 -4.31
N GLN A 148 1.91 -2.33 -3.88
CA GLN A 148 2.63 -3.32 -4.68
C GLN A 148 1.84 -3.68 -5.95
N THR A 149 0.52 -3.85 -5.85
CA THR A 149 -0.32 -4.14 -7.02
C THR A 149 -0.32 -2.96 -8.00
N ALA A 150 -0.48 -1.73 -7.52
CA ALA A 150 -0.40 -0.54 -8.34
C ALA A 150 0.95 -0.44 -9.07
N ALA A 151 2.06 -0.62 -8.35
CA ALA A 151 3.39 -0.61 -8.93
C ALA A 151 3.63 -1.76 -9.93
N SER A 152 3.01 -2.92 -9.71
CA SER A 152 3.11 -4.06 -10.64
C SER A 152 2.34 -3.80 -11.93
N ILE A 153 1.16 -3.14 -11.87
CA ILE A 153 0.42 -2.71 -13.05
C ILE A 153 1.24 -1.68 -13.85
N GLU A 154 1.86 -0.71 -13.18
CA GLU A 154 2.75 0.27 -13.83
C GLU A 154 3.95 -0.41 -14.50
N LYS A 155 4.61 -1.36 -13.81
CA LYS A 155 5.72 -2.14 -14.36
C LYS A 155 5.31 -3.03 -15.55
N LEU A 156 4.06 -3.52 -15.58
CA LEU A 156 3.54 -4.34 -16.67
C LEU A 156 3.61 -3.58 -18.01
N THR A 157 3.42 -2.27 -17.98
CA THR A 157 3.47 -1.40 -19.17
C THR A 157 4.80 -0.65 -19.30
N ARG A 158 5.87 -1.13 -18.66
CA ARG A 158 7.19 -0.49 -18.78
C ARG A 158 7.72 -0.64 -20.20
N ILE A 159 8.12 0.49 -20.78
CA ILE A 159 8.75 0.55 -22.10
C ILE A 159 10.22 0.18 -21.96
N THR A 160 10.67 -0.70 -22.84
CA THR A 160 12.08 -1.11 -22.97
C THR A 160 12.54 -0.89 -24.41
N SER A 161 13.82 -0.58 -24.60
CA SER A 161 14.45 -0.45 -25.92
C SER A 161 13.86 0.64 -26.84
N ARG A 162 13.21 1.67 -26.27
CA ARG A 162 12.68 2.83 -26.97
C ARG A 162 12.99 4.13 -26.22
N ASP A 163 13.02 5.26 -26.93
CA ASP A 163 13.24 6.58 -26.32
C ASP A 163 11.98 7.02 -25.57
N LEU A 164 12.08 7.13 -24.24
CA LEU A 164 10.99 7.52 -23.34
C LEU A 164 10.53 8.97 -23.53
N ARG A 165 11.29 9.82 -24.21
CA ARG A 165 10.88 11.20 -24.53
C ARG A 165 9.83 11.22 -25.63
N ILE A 166 9.85 10.22 -26.51
CA ILE A 166 8.92 10.05 -27.63
C ILE A 166 7.79 9.11 -27.22
N PHE A 167 8.13 7.93 -26.71
CA PHE A 167 7.16 6.91 -26.32
C PHE A 167 6.79 7.06 -24.84
N GLN A 168 5.64 7.67 -24.58
CA GLN A 168 5.12 7.90 -23.22
C GLN A 168 3.86 7.06 -22.93
N ASP A 169 3.58 6.06 -23.77
CA ASP A 169 2.46 5.15 -23.58
C ASP A 169 2.68 4.27 -22.36
N GLY A 170 1.62 4.03 -21.58
CA GLY A 170 1.69 3.18 -20.41
C GLY A 170 0.61 3.49 -19.38
N VAL A 171 0.71 2.80 -18.26
CA VAL A 171 -0.12 3.04 -17.09
C VAL A 171 0.76 3.64 -16.00
N TYR A 172 0.38 4.79 -15.47
CA TYR A 172 1.17 5.54 -14.48
C TYR A 172 0.34 5.78 -13.21
N ILE A 173 0.99 5.69 -12.05
CA ILE A 173 0.37 6.01 -10.77
C ILE A 173 0.14 7.52 -10.70
N ALA A 174 -1.13 7.94 -10.67
CA ALA A 174 -1.53 9.34 -10.56
C ALA A 174 -1.79 9.77 -9.11
N GLU A 175 -2.35 8.87 -8.30
CA GLU A 175 -2.71 9.18 -6.91
C GLU A 175 -2.35 8.00 -5.99
N LYS A 176 -1.72 8.30 -4.86
CA LYS A 176 -1.38 7.36 -3.79
C LYS A 176 -2.15 7.70 -2.53
N ASP A 177 -3.17 6.90 -2.21
CA ASP A 177 -3.94 6.99 -0.97
C ASP A 177 -4.45 8.42 -0.65
N GLY A 178 -5.02 9.08 -1.68
CA GLY A 178 -5.54 10.45 -1.60
C GLY A 178 -4.49 11.55 -1.82
N LYS A 179 -3.23 11.20 -2.11
CA LYS A 179 -2.16 12.16 -2.43
C LYS A 179 -1.82 12.10 -3.91
N PRO A 180 -1.95 13.18 -4.67
CA PRO A 180 -1.52 13.21 -6.06
C PRO A 180 0.00 13.01 -6.16
N VAL A 181 0.43 12.32 -7.20
CA VAL A 181 1.86 12.04 -7.49
C VAL A 181 2.34 12.88 -8.67
N ILE A 182 1.40 13.30 -9.52
CA ILE A 182 1.62 14.12 -10.73
C ILE A 182 0.82 15.39 -10.59
#